data_0ae37a0b5a8af4e339a24264280cfe51
#
_entry.id   0ae37a0b5a8af4e339a24264280cfe51
#
_cell.length_a   1.000
_cell.length_b   1.000
_cell.length_c   1.000
_cell.angle_alpha   90.00
_cell.angle_beta   90.00
_cell.angle_gamma   90.00
#
_symmetry.space_group_name_H-M   'P 1'
#
loop_
_entity.id
_entity.type
_entity.pdbx_description
1 polymer ?
#
loop_
_entity_poly.entity_id
_entity_poly.type
_entity_poly.pdbx_seq_one_letter_code
_entity_poly.pdbx_strand_id
1 'polypeptide(L)'
;MDEKSCDTRCPISTSLGLLVLRVAAGASLAINHGWVKFHDPDFKSKFFGMVGGMGLPASNALAWAAIAAELVGGVLLALGFLTRVSAFMILCVMGVAIWKVHLPSHQGFAGMEMAVLYGAIAVAFLLSGAGRISVDGMLFCRGKKSETTSEADEPMEKF
;
A
#
# COMPACT_ATOMS: atom_id res chain seq x y z
N MET A 1 0.01 20.74 -26.33
CA MET A 1 -0.40 19.41 -25.83
C MET A 1 -1.12 19.59 -24.53
N ASP A 2 -2.41 19.24 -24.55
CA ASP A 2 -3.46 19.76 -23.67
C ASP A 2 -3.25 19.69 -22.14
N GLU A 3 -3.48 20.82 -21.49
CA GLU A 3 -3.66 21.02 -20.05
C GLU A 3 -4.73 20.09 -19.42
N LYS A 4 -5.56 19.48 -20.25
CA LYS A 4 -6.59 18.49 -19.87
C LYS A 4 -6.08 17.11 -19.48
N SER A 5 -4.80 16.79 -19.67
CA SER A 5 -4.28 15.41 -19.50
C SER A 5 -4.13 14.97 -18.03
N CYS A 6 -4.08 15.90 -17.08
CA CYS A 6 -4.03 15.56 -15.64
C CYS A 6 -5.44 15.46 -15.03
N ASP A 7 -6.44 16.09 -15.68
CA ASP A 7 -7.80 16.21 -15.15
C ASP A 7 -8.72 15.03 -15.56
N THR A 8 -8.38 14.32 -16.61
CA THR A 8 -9.24 13.26 -17.19
C THR A 8 -9.04 11.86 -16.61
N ARG A 9 -8.06 11.62 -15.72
CA ARG A 9 -7.71 10.25 -15.33
C ARG A 9 -8.54 9.63 -14.21
N CYS A 10 -9.25 10.42 -13.39
CA CYS A 10 -10.20 9.88 -12.39
C CYS A 10 -11.22 10.94 -11.97
N PRO A 11 -12.52 10.67 -12.08
CA PRO A 11 -13.53 11.54 -11.52
C PRO A 11 -13.35 11.72 -10.00
N ILE A 12 -13.77 12.86 -9.45
CA ILE A 12 -13.62 13.18 -8.02
C ILE A 12 -14.27 12.12 -7.13
N SER A 13 -15.42 11.58 -7.56
CA SER A 13 -16.13 10.51 -6.85
C SER A 13 -15.29 9.25 -6.70
N THR A 14 -14.59 8.82 -7.76
CA THR A 14 -13.68 7.67 -7.71
C THR A 14 -12.49 7.96 -6.78
N SER A 15 -11.94 9.17 -6.81
CA SER A 15 -10.83 9.57 -5.94
C SER A 15 -11.23 9.60 -4.47
N LEU A 16 -12.47 10.00 -4.15
CA LEU A 16 -13.02 9.92 -2.80
C LEU A 16 -13.24 8.48 -2.34
N GLY A 17 -13.78 7.61 -3.19
CA GLY A 17 -13.91 6.18 -2.91
C GLY A 17 -12.55 5.53 -2.60
N LEU A 18 -11.53 5.80 -3.41
CA LEU A 18 -10.17 5.33 -3.18
C LEU A 18 -9.57 5.89 -1.87
N LEU A 19 -9.85 7.17 -1.54
CA LEU A 19 -9.41 7.77 -0.28
C LEU A 19 -10.00 7.02 0.92
N VAL A 20 -11.31 6.83 0.95
CA VAL A 20 -11.99 6.12 2.05
C VAL A 20 -11.46 4.71 2.18
N LEU A 21 -11.35 3.98 1.06
CA LEU A 21 -10.89 2.60 1.05
C LEU A 21 -9.46 2.47 1.58
N ARG A 22 -8.52 3.34 1.15
CA ARG A 22 -7.13 3.26 1.59
C ARG A 22 -6.95 3.68 3.05
N VAL A 23 -7.70 4.70 3.53
CA VAL A 23 -7.64 5.11 4.93
C VAL A 23 -8.19 4.00 5.82
N ALA A 24 -9.34 3.43 5.48
CA ALA A 24 -9.93 2.35 6.24
C ALA A 24 -9.03 1.09 6.25
N ALA A 25 -8.60 0.62 5.07
CA ALA A 25 -7.78 -0.59 4.97
C ALA A 25 -6.37 -0.37 5.55
N GLY A 26 -5.72 0.76 5.23
CA GLY A 26 -4.37 1.06 5.71
C GLY A 26 -4.33 1.26 7.23
N ALA A 27 -5.27 2.01 7.79
CA ALA A 27 -5.35 2.21 9.24
C ALA A 27 -5.69 0.90 9.97
N SER A 28 -6.65 0.13 9.45
CA SER A 28 -6.99 -1.17 10.03
C SER A 28 -5.80 -2.13 10.01
N LEU A 29 -5.08 -2.23 8.90
CA LEU A 29 -3.89 -3.07 8.79
C LEU A 29 -2.78 -2.61 9.73
N ALA A 30 -2.49 -1.31 9.78
CA ALA A 30 -1.44 -0.77 10.64
C ALA A 30 -1.75 -0.97 12.13
N ILE A 31 -2.98 -0.69 12.57
CA ILE A 31 -3.35 -0.72 13.99
C ILE A 31 -3.60 -2.14 14.47
N ASN A 32 -4.45 -2.89 13.77
CA ASN A 32 -4.91 -4.20 14.24
C ASN A 32 -3.92 -5.34 13.97
N HIS A 33 -3.03 -5.18 12.99
CA HIS A 33 -2.06 -6.21 12.62
C HIS A 33 -0.62 -5.78 12.88
N GLY A 34 -0.17 -4.66 12.30
CA GLY A 34 1.21 -4.19 12.42
C GLY A 34 1.56 -3.75 13.84
N TRP A 35 0.76 -2.87 14.44
CA TRP A 35 1.00 -2.33 15.77
C TRP A 35 0.93 -3.40 16.86
N VAL A 36 -0.06 -4.29 16.81
CA VAL A 36 -0.20 -5.38 17.79
C VAL A 36 1.02 -6.31 17.75
N LYS A 37 1.48 -6.71 16.55
CA LYS A 37 2.67 -7.54 16.40
C LYS A 37 3.96 -6.84 16.87
N PHE A 38 4.01 -5.52 16.76
CA PHE A 38 5.17 -4.73 17.17
C PHE A 38 5.22 -4.51 18.68
N HIS A 39 4.10 -4.11 19.29
CA HIS A 39 4.04 -3.62 20.66
C HIS A 39 3.83 -4.73 21.71
N ASP A 40 3.04 -5.75 21.40
CA ASP A 40 2.74 -6.84 22.30
C ASP A 40 3.86 -7.90 22.29
N PRO A 41 4.63 -8.08 23.40
CA PRO A 41 5.73 -9.03 23.45
C PRO A 41 5.28 -10.49 23.30
N ASP A 42 4.13 -10.84 23.85
CA ASP A 42 3.60 -12.21 23.80
C ASP A 42 3.14 -12.57 22.38
N PHE A 43 2.43 -11.64 21.74
CA PHE A 43 1.99 -11.83 20.35
C PHE A 43 3.19 -11.86 19.40
N LYS A 44 4.17 -10.98 19.61
CA LYS A 44 5.42 -10.96 18.84
C LYS A 44 6.17 -12.29 18.92
N SER A 45 6.35 -12.80 20.14
CA SER A 45 7.03 -14.09 20.35
C SER A 45 6.34 -15.23 19.63
N LYS A 46 5.00 -15.32 19.73
CA LYS A 46 4.19 -16.31 18.99
C LYS A 46 4.31 -16.16 17.48
N PHE A 47 4.29 -14.92 16.98
CA PHE A 47 4.41 -14.64 15.56
C PHE A 47 5.79 -15.06 15.02
N PHE A 48 6.87 -14.73 15.74
CA PHE A 48 8.23 -15.17 15.36
C PHE A 48 8.38 -16.68 15.39
N GLY A 49 7.82 -17.35 16.40
CA GLY A 49 7.77 -18.81 16.46
C GLY A 49 7.03 -19.43 15.28
N MET A 50 5.89 -18.83 14.90
CA MET A 50 5.10 -19.27 13.75
C MET A 50 5.89 -19.12 12.44
N VAL A 51 6.52 -17.94 12.21
CA VAL A 51 7.35 -17.71 11.01
C VAL A 51 8.56 -18.63 10.98
N GLY A 52 9.19 -18.90 12.13
CA GLY A 52 10.27 -19.85 12.28
C GLY A 52 9.88 -21.28 11.87
N GLY A 53 8.66 -21.70 12.20
CA GLY A 53 8.11 -23.00 11.83
C GLY A 53 7.76 -23.17 10.35
N MET A 54 7.74 -22.10 9.56
CA MET A 54 7.41 -22.16 8.11
C MET A 54 8.53 -22.74 7.23
N GLY A 55 9.71 -23.00 7.79
CA GLY A 55 10.86 -23.52 7.03
C GLY A 55 11.44 -22.53 6.01
N LEU A 56 11.21 -21.23 6.20
CA LEU A 56 11.73 -20.17 5.35
C LEU A 56 13.14 -19.75 5.80
N PRO A 57 14.08 -19.45 4.88
CA PRO A 57 15.38 -18.92 5.23
C PRO A 57 15.22 -17.53 5.89
N ALA A 58 16.10 -17.20 6.85
CA ALA A 58 16.11 -15.91 7.55
C ALA A 58 14.75 -15.53 8.18
N SER A 59 14.08 -16.50 8.82
CA SER A 59 12.72 -16.35 9.36
C SER A 59 12.55 -15.12 10.26
N ASN A 60 13.56 -14.77 11.08
CA ASN A 60 13.49 -13.56 11.92
C ASN A 60 13.46 -12.28 11.08
N ALA A 61 14.24 -12.19 10.01
CA ALA A 61 14.21 -11.03 9.12
C ALA A 61 12.88 -10.93 8.37
N LEU A 62 12.33 -12.08 7.95
CA LEU A 62 11.00 -12.12 7.30
C LEU A 62 9.88 -11.72 8.27
N ALA A 63 9.96 -12.11 9.55
CA ALA A 63 9.00 -11.68 10.57
C ALA A 63 9.04 -10.16 10.77
N TRP A 64 10.22 -9.56 10.87
CA TRP A 64 10.36 -8.11 10.94
C TRP A 64 9.89 -7.41 9.66
N ALA A 65 10.20 -7.96 8.49
CA ALA A 65 9.72 -7.42 7.20
C ALA A 65 8.19 -7.45 7.12
N ALA A 66 7.55 -8.51 7.60
CA ALA A 66 6.09 -8.59 7.65
C ALA A 66 5.49 -7.53 8.59
N ILE A 67 6.03 -7.36 9.80
CA ILE A 67 5.60 -6.31 10.74
C ILE A 67 5.77 -4.93 10.10
N ALA A 68 6.91 -4.66 9.47
CA ALA A 68 7.17 -3.39 8.81
C ALA A 68 6.21 -3.15 7.64
N ALA A 69 5.93 -4.16 6.83
CA ALA A 69 5.00 -4.05 5.71
C ALA A 69 3.56 -3.76 6.16
N GLU A 70 3.12 -4.38 7.25
CA GLU A 70 1.78 -4.15 7.80
C GLU A 70 1.67 -2.80 8.53
N LEU A 71 2.67 -2.44 9.34
CA LEU A 71 2.66 -1.20 10.11
C LEU A 71 2.99 0.01 9.25
N VAL A 72 4.18 0.03 8.66
CA VAL A 72 4.65 1.17 7.85
C VAL A 72 3.91 1.20 6.51
N GLY A 73 3.79 0.05 5.83
CA GLY A 73 3.04 -0.06 4.58
C GLY A 73 1.58 0.32 4.74
N GLY A 74 0.93 -0.07 5.85
CA GLY A 74 -0.45 0.34 6.18
C GLY A 74 -0.59 1.86 6.35
N VAL A 75 0.32 2.50 7.10
CA VAL A 75 0.35 3.97 7.27
C VAL A 75 0.60 4.68 5.95
N LEU A 76 1.59 4.24 5.17
CA LEU A 76 1.91 4.82 3.86
C LEU A 76 0.73 4.67 2.89
N LEU A 77 0.06 3.52 2.90
CA LEU A 77 -1.16 3.30 2.11
C LEU A 77 -2.27 4.27 2.53
N ALA A 78 -2.52 4.43 3.84
CA ALA A 78 -3.55 5.35 4.35
C ALA A 78 -3.28 6.79 3.92
N LEU A 79 -2.04 7.25 4.00
CA LEU A 79 -1.61 8.59 3.56
C LEU A 79 -1.61 8.73 2.03
N GLY A 80 -1.52 7.64 1.30
CA GLY A 80 -1.37 7.64 -0.15
C GLY A 80 0.01 8.14 -0.59
N PHE A 81 1.03 7.74 0.15
CA PHE A 81 2.44 8.00 -0.16
C PHE A 81 3.13 6.69 -0.52
N LEU A 82 3.85 6.67 -1.64
CA LEU A 82 4.43 5.45 -2.21
C LEU A 82 3.42 4.31 -2.31
N THR A 83 2.19 4.63 -2.70
CA THR A 83 1.03 3.74 -2.63
C THR A 83 1.27 2.40 -3.32
N ARG A 84 1.90 2.39 -4.49
CA ARG A 84 2.19 1.15 -5.23
C ARG A 84 3.22 0.28 -4.52
N VAL A 85 4.24 0.88 -3.91
CA VAL A 85 5.27 0.15 -3.15
C VAL A 85 4.65 -0.47 -1.91
N SER A 86 3.88 0.31 -1.15
CA SER A 86 3.16 -0.16 0.03
C SER A 86 2.18 -1.28 -0.30
N ALA A 87 1.40 -1.12 -1.37
CA ALA A 87 0.47 -2.14 -1.85
C ALA A 87 1.20 -3.44 -2.24
N PHE A 88 2.34 -3.34 -2.92
CA PHE A 88 3.15 -4.51 -3.27
C PHE A 88 3.68 -5.24 -2.03
N MET A 89 4.20 -4.52 -1.04
CA MET A 89 4.67 -5.10 0.22
C MET A 89 3.55 -5.83 0.96
N ILE A 90 2.38 -5.19 1.08
CA ILE A 90 1.20 -5.79 1.70
C ILE A 90 0.76 -7.05 0.94
N LEU A 91 0.73 -7.01 -0.39
CA LEU A 91 0.37 -8.16 -1.22
C LEU A 91 1.31 -9.34 -0.99
N CYS A 92 2.63 -9.10 -0.92
CA CYS A 92 3.60 -10.15 -0.62
C CYS A 92 3.34 -10.80 0.74
N VAL A 93 3.09 -10.00 1.78
CA VAL A 93 2.82 -10.53 3.13
C VAL A 93 1.52 -11.32 3.16
N MET A 94 0.44 -10.82 2.54
CA MET A 94 -0.84 -11.53 2.46
C MET A 94 -0.72 -12.83 1.66
N GLY A 95 0.05 -12.83 0.57
CA GLY A 95 0.33 -14.02 -0.22
C GLY A 95 1.05 -15.11 0.60
N VAL A 96 2.08 -14.73 1.34
CA VAL A 96 2.80 -15.66 2.25
C VAL A 96 1.86 -16.16 3.36
N ALA A 97 1.05 -15.28 3.95
CA ALA A 97 0.09 -15.66 4.99
C ALA A 97 -0.92 -16.69 4.47
N ILE A 98 -1.48 -16.48 3.28
CA ILE A 98 -2.39 -17.44 2.65
C ILE A 98 -1.68 -18.77 2.42
N TRP A 99 -0.52 -18.74 1.77
CA TRP A 99 0.18 -19.96 1.35
C TRP A 99 0.76 -20.77 2.51
N LYS A 100 1.39 -20.12 3.49
CA LYS A 100 2.16 -20.79 4.55
C LYS A 100 1.42 -20.95 5.87
N VAL A 101 0.37 -20.14 6.10
CA VAL A 101 -0.39 -20.19 7.37
C VAL A 101 -1.78 -20.76 7.15
N HIS A 102 -2.56 -20.15 6.28
CA HIS A 102 -3.98 -20.47 6.17
C HIS A 102 -4.27 -21.76 5.39
N LEU A 103 -3.57 -22.00 4.27
CA LEU A 103 -3.76 -23.22 3.49
C LEU A 103 -3.38 -24.50 4.28
N PRO A 104 -2.23 -24.56 4.98
CA PRO A 104 -1.88 -25.75 5.76
C PRO A 104 -2.73 -25.96 7.01
N SER A 105 -3.33 -24.89 7.55
CA SER A 105 -4.15 -25.00 8.78
C SER A 105 -5.54 -25.57 8.55
N HIS A 106 -5.95 -25.83 7.30
CA HIS A 106 -7.27 -26.37 6.93
C HIS A 106 -8.48 -25.61 7.49
N GLN A 107 -8.31 -24.31 7.83
CA GLN A 107 -9.38 -23.48 8.40
C GLN A 107 -10.46 -23.08 7.38
N GLY A 108 -10.33 -23.52 6.14
CA GLY A 108 -11.21 -23.14 5.05
C GLY A 108 -11.10 -21.68 4.66
N PHE A 109 -12.06 -21.23 3.83
CA PHE A 109 -12.05 -19.83 3.34
C PHE A 109 -12.21 -18.81 4.47
N ALA A 110 -13.04 -19.11 5.47
CA ALA A 110 -13.28 -18.22 6.60
C ALA A 110 -11.99 -17.85 7.37
N GLY A 111 -11.04 -18.79 7.49
CA GLY A 111 -9.76 -18.52 8.16
C GLY A 111 -8.83 -17.60 7.36
N MET A 112 -8.93 -17.59 6.03
CA MET A 112 -8.07 -16.76 5.16
C MET A 112 -8.75 -15.49 4.61
N GLU A 113 -10.04 -15.28 4.95
CA GLU A 113 -10.88 -14.21 4.42
C GLU A 113 -10.20 -12.84 4.53
N MET A 114 -9.66 -12.49 5.70
CA MET A 114 -8.99 -11.21 5.93
C MET A 114 -7.73 -11.05 5.07
N ALA A 115 -6.92 -12.10 4.93
CA ALA A 115 -5.73 -12.04 4.10
C ALA A 115 -6.07 -11.90 2.61
N VAL A 116 -7.12 -12.58 2.14
CA VAL A 116 -7.65 -12.44 0.78
C VAL A 116 -8.19 -11.04 0.55
N LEU A 117 -8.95 -10.48 1.50
CA LEU A 117 -9.52 -9.13 1.40
C LEU A 117 -8.42 -8.06 1.31
N TYR A 118 -7.45 -8.07 2.22
CA TYR A 118 -6.32 -7.13 2.15
C TYR A 118 -5.47 -7.34 0.89
N GLY A 119 -5.27 -8.57 0.46
CA GLY A 119 -4.59 -8.90 -0.79
C GLY A 119 -5.33 -8.31 -2.00
N ALA A 120 -6.65 -8.45 -2.09
CA ALA A 120 -7.46 -7.88 -3.16
C ALA A 120 -7.41 -6.34 -3.17
N ILE A 121 -7.50 -5.72 -1.99
CA ILE A 121 -7.35 -4.26 -1.83
C ILE A 121 -5.95 -3.81 -2.28
N ALA A 122 -4.91 -4.54 -1.91
CA ALA A 122 -3.54 -4.25 -2.34
C ALA A 122 -3.39 -4.33 -3.87
N VAL A 123 -3.95 -5.36 -4.51
CA VAL A 123 -3.98 -5.45 -5.98
C VAL A 123 -4.72 -4.26 -6.60
N ALA A 124 -5.87 -3.87 -6.04
CA ALA A 124 -6.62 -2.72 -6.53
C ALA A 124 -5.77 -1.43 -6.49
N PHE A 125 -5.04 -1.16 -5.39
CA PHE A 125 -4.16 0.01 -5.30
C PHE A 125 -2.89 -0.11 -6.13
N LEU A 126 -2.37 -1.31 -6.35
CA LEU A 126 -1.24 -1.53 -7.25
C LEU A 126 -1.59 -1.13 -8.69
N LEU A 127 -2.81 -1.46 -9.13
CA LEU A 127 -3.31 -1.15 -10.46
C LEU A 127 -3.78 0.30 -10.59
N SER A 128 -4.66 0.77 -9.70
CA SER A 128 -5.26 2.12 -9.75
C SER A 128 -4.33 3.24 -9.27
N GLY A 129 -3.37 2.91 -8.40
CA GLY A 129 -2.57 3.92 -7.69
C GLY A 129 -3.36 4.63 -6.58
N ALA A 130 -2.82 5.74 -6.09
CA ALA A 130 -3.34 6.46 -4.94
C ALA A 130 -4.61 7.31 -5.18
N GLY A 131 -4.93 7.61 -6.44
CA GLY A 131 -5.95 8.60 -6.81
C GLY A 131 -5.47 10.05 -6.67
N ARG A 132 -6.32 11.01 -7.03
CA ARG A 132 -5.98 12.46 -7.04
C ARG A 132 -5.79 13.04 -5.64
N ILE A 133 -6.60 12.60 -4.68
CA ILE A 133 -6.57 13.07 -3.29
C ILE A 133 -5.57 12.20 -2.51
N SER A 134 -4.28 12.38 -2.76
CA SER A 134 -3.20 11.61 -2.15
C SER A 134 -1.92 12.42 -2.12
N VAL A 135 -0.99 12.04 -1.25
CA VAL A 135 0.36 12.65 -1.23
C VAL A 135 1.07 12.40 -2.56
N ASP A 136 0.97 11.19 -3.11
CA ASP A 136 1.51 10.87 -4.45
C ASP A 136 0.90 11.77 -5.53
N GLY A 137 -0.43 11.97 -5.50
CA GLY A 137 -1.14 12.83 -6.46
C GLY A 137 -0.69 14.29 -6.39
N MET A 138 -0.48 14.82 -5.19
CA MET A 138 0.00 16.20 -5.00
C MET A 138 1.45 16.38 -5.47
N LEU A 139 2.32 15.42 -5.22
CA LEU A 139 3.73 15.48 -5.62
C LEU A 139 3.89 15.36 -7.13
N PHE A 140 3.21 14.40 -7.77
CA PHE A 140 3.33 14.18 -9.21
C PHE A 140 2.62 15.24 -10.07
N CYS A 141 1.49 15.81 -9.58
CA CYS A 141 0.83 16.90 -10.30
C CYS A 141 1.58 18.24 -10.16
N ARG A 142 2.29 18.47 -9.05
CA ARG A 142 3.02 19.72 -8.81
C ARG A 142 4.32 19.81 -9.61
N GLY A 143 4.99 18.68 -9.84
CA GLY A 143 6.24 18.64 -10.61
C GLY A 143 6.04 19.04 -12.09
N LYS A 144 4.88 18.70 -12.67
CA LYS A 144 4.60 18.98 -14.08
C LYS A 144 4.24 20.44 -14.38
N LYS A 145 3.77 21.18 -13.37
CA LYS A 145 3.43 22.62 -13.52
C LYS A 145 4.67 23.51 -13.52
N SER A 146 5.78 23.06 -12.94
CA SER A 146 7.04 23.82 -12.88
C SER A 146 7.81 23.81 -14.20
N GLU A 147 7.74 22.73 -14.98
CA GLU A 147 8.46 22.64 -16.27
C GLU A 147 7.77 23.46 -17.37
N THR A 148 6.44 23.56 -17.35
CA THR A 148 5.69 24.29 -18.39
C THR A 148 5.82 25.80 -18.27
N THR A 149 6.16 26.34 -17.10
CA THR A 149 6.33 27.78 -16.89
C THR A 149 7.72 28.27 -17.35
N SER A 150 8.72 27.39 -17.41
CA SER A 150 10.08 27.72 -17.84
C SER A 150 10.24 27.80 -19.35
N GLU A 151 9.38 27.09 -20.11
CA GLU A 151 9.43 27.12 -21.59
C GLU A 151 8.61 28.26 -22.20
N ALA A 152 7.71 28.90 -21.44
CA ALA A 152 6.85 29.98 -21.94
C ALA A 152 7.51 31.39 -21.88
N ASP A 153 8.61 31.53 -21.17
CA ASP A 153 9.29 32.81 -20.95
C ASP A 153 10.53 33.06 -21.87
N GLU A 154 10.72 32.23 -22.91
CA GLU A 154 11.77 32.51 -23.90
C GLU A 154 11.26 33.53 -24.92
N PRO A 155 11.78 34.77 -24.95
CA PRO A 155 11.34 35.77 -25.88
C PRO A 155 11.70 35.37 -27.34
N MET A 156 10.68 35.27 -28.18
CA MET A 156 10.88 35.12 -29.64
C MET A 156 11.65 36.34 -30.17
N GLU A 157 12.95 36.21 -30.32
CA GLU A 157 13.76 37.12 -31.06
C GLU A 157 13.38 37.07 -32.54
N LYS A 158 12.76 38.15 -32.98
CA LYS A 158 12.35 38.32 -34.40
C LYS A 158 13.59 38.60 -35.24
N PHE A 159 13.80 37.78 -36.26
CA PHE A 159 14.53 38.13 -37.48
C PHE A 159 13.57 38.79 -38.49
#